data_17d902f673a8bba4bd9540197516b0c6
#
_entry.id   17d902f673a8bba4bd9540197516b0c6
#
_cell.length_a   1.000
_cell.length_b   1.000
_cell.length_c   1.000
_cell.angle_alpha   90.00
_cell.angle_beta   90.00
_cell.angle_gamma   90.00
#
_symmetry.space_group_name_H-M   'P 1'
#
loop_
_entity.id
_entity.type
_entity.pdbx_description
1 polymer ?
#
loop_
_entity_poly.entity_id
_entity_poly.type
_entity_poly.pdbx_seq_one_letter_code
_entity_poly.pdbx_strand_id
1 'polypeptide(L)'
;MRLVLLALALVAPQSREKDLWEKLDPLFKPLPEFKDDFGTLRPVLKFADGRDVRTPDDWKARRAEILKRWHELLGPWPPLVETPVVQEQWKESVEDFTRHRIEFECAPGRKTAGFLLRPAGNGPFPAVVDVFYYPEDGAGIKADRRQQNDFGYQMVKRGFIALCVGQNPTAPRPNADLYYPTWDKAQLQPLSYLAYVAANAHTVLAQRKDVDPKRIGLVGHSYGGKWSIFAGALYEKFAAVCTSDPGIAFNEKRGNVNYWEPWYLGYEPGTEFRVRGVLKDGEGRRGPYKTMMEEKLDLHELHALIAPRPFFVSGGSEDQPSQWKVLNHTVAVNKVLGVENRVGMHNRPEHKITPEASDRVADFFEYFLKEKK
;
A
#
# COMPACT_ATOMS: atom_id res chain seq x y z
N MET A 1 -50.85 22.03 2.87
CA MET A 1 -49.48 21.80 2.41
C MET A 1 -48.60 21.69 3.65
N ARG A 2 -48.32 20.44 4.12
CA ARG A 2 -47.52 20.20 5.32
C ARG A 2 -46.07 20.03 4.86
N LEU A 3 -45.19 20.94 5.27
CA LEU A 3 -43.73 20.77 5.11
C LEU A 3 -43.29 19.64 6.04
N VAL A 4 -42.78 18.57 5.47
CA VAL A 4 -42.05 17.53 6.21
C VAL A 4 -40.57 17.99 6.25
N LEU A 5 -40.13 18.54 7.38
CA LEU A 5 -38.72 18.76 7.67
C LEU A 5 -38.08 17.40 7.93
N LEU A 6 -37.30 16.93 6.98
CA LEU A 6 -36.36 15.84 7.24
C LEU A 6 -35.23 16.40 8.13
N ALA A 7 -35.26 16.07 9.40
CA ALA A 7 -34.13 16.27 10.31
C ALA A 7 -33.04 15.26 9.94
N LEU A 8 -32.01 15.69 9.26
CA LEU A 8 -30.75 14.96 9.18
C LEU A 8 -30.15 14.94 10.60
N ALA A 9 -30.27 13.83 11.28
CA ALA A 9 -29.61 13.59 12.56
C ALA A 9 -28.08 13.62 12.32
N LEU A 10 -27.43 14.71 12.71
CA LEU A 10 -25.98 14.79 12.89
C LEU A 10 -25.63 13.83 14.03
N VAL A 11 -25.19 12.62 13.70
CA VAL A 11 -24.61 11.68 14.66
C VAL A 11 -23.37 12.35 15.26
N ALA A 12 -23.32 12.46 16.59
CA ALA A 12 -22.20 13.11 17.27
C ALA A 12 -20.87 12.40 16.92
N PRO A 13 -19.75 13.13 16.69
CA PRO A 13 -18.48 12.55 16.25
C PRO A 13 -17.99 11.36 17.11
N GLN A 14 -18.16 11.42 18.42
CA GLN A 14 -17.77 10.33 19.33
C GLN A 14 -18.57 9.02 19.14
N SER A 15 -19.83 9.10 18.69
CA SER A 15 -20.61 7.89 18.40
C SER A 15 -20.09 7.19 17.13
N ARG A 16 -19.72 7.96 16.11
CA ARG A 16 -19.23 7.42 14.84
C ARG A 16 -17.84 6.76 15.00
N GLU A 17 -16.91 7.37 15.73
CA GLU A 17 -15.60 6.75 16.03
C GLU A 17 -15.77 5.41 16.73
N LYS A 18 -16.65 5.35 17.75
CA LYS A 18 -16.97 4.13 18.47
C LYS A 18 -17.60 3.08 17.57
N ASP A 19 -18.58 3.44 16.75
CA ASP A 19 -19.26 2.52 15.84
C ASP A 19 -18.31 1.93 14.79
N LEU A 20 -17.37 2.75 14.28
CA LEU A 20 -16.32 2.29 13.36
C LEU A 20 -15.35 1.33 14.06
N TRP A 21 -14.94 1.67 15.29
CA TRP A 21 -14.03 0.80 16.04
C TRP A 21 -14.67 -0.54 16.41
N GLU A 22 -15.93 -0.58 16.80
CA GLU A 22 -16.66 -1.84 17.07
C GLU A 22 -16.67 -2.80 15.88
N LYS A 23 -16.69 -2.26 14.65
CA LYS A 23 -16.59 -3.07 13.42
C LYS A 23 -15.15 -3.52 13.13
N LEU A 24 -14.16 -2.72 13.50
CA LEU A 24 -12.74 -2.96 13.20
C LEU A 24 -12.03 -3.78 14.28
N ASP A 25 -12.38 -3.60 15.56
CA ASP A 25 -11.68 -4.23 16.70
C ASP A 25 -11.46 -5.73 16.56
N PRO A 26 -12.45 -6.54 16.09
CA PRO A 26 -12.22 -7.97 15.88
C PRO A 26 -11.15 -8.26 14.82
N LEU A 27 -10.96 -7.38 13.85
CA LEU A 27 -10.01 -7.52 12.75
C LEU A 27 -8.57 -7.15 13.17
N PHE A 28 -8.40 -6.48 14.30
CA PHE A 28 -7.10 -6.09 14.87
C PHE A 28 -6.57 -7.10 15.90
N LYS A 29 -7.16 -8.28 15.93
CA LYS A 29 -6.79 -9.38 16.83
C LYS A 29 -6.53 -10.64 16.00
N PRO A 30 -5.36 -11.29 16.16
CA PRO A 30 -5.15 -12.59 15.53
C PRO A 30 -6.17 -13.60 16.05
N LEU A 31 -6.55 -14.54 15.21
CA LEU A 31 -7.31 -15.69 15.64
C LEU A 31 -6.51 -16.46 16.73
N PRO A 32 -7.18 -17.08 17.70
CA PRO A 32 -6.52 -17.73 18.85
C PRO A 32 -5.40 -18.70 18.46
N GLU A 33 -5.60 -19.47 17.39
CA GLU A 33 -4.63 -20.44 16.86
C GLU A 33 -3.37 -19.82 16.25
N PHE A 34 -3.41 -18.53 15.88
CA PHE A 34 -2.28 -17.79 15.31
C PHE A 34 -1.70 -16.75 16.25
N LYS A 35 -2.26 -16.62 17.46
CA LYS A 35 -1.79 -15.67 18.45
C LYS A 35 -0.35 -16.04 18.87
N ASP A 36 0.54 -15.06 18.80
CA ASP A 36 1.97 -15.19 19.15
C ASP A 36 2.72 -16.27 18.33
N ASP A 37 2.15 -16.74 17.21
CA ASP A 37 2.84 -17.56 16.22
C ASP A 37 3.59 -16.65 15.23
N PHE A 38 4.92 -16.76 15.17
CA PHE A 38 5.80 -16.01 14.28
C PHE A 38 6.25 -16.83 13.06
N GLY A 39 5.76 -18.06 12.93
CA GLY A 39 6.19 -19.00 11.89
C GLY A 39 7.69 -19.30 11.98
N THR A 40 8.28 -19.54 10.81
CA THR A 40 9.73 -19.84 10.67
C THR A 40 10.53 -18.62 10.20
N LEU A 41 9.93 -17.44 10.24
CA LEU A 41 10.55 -16.20 9.76
C LEU A 41 11.63 -15.72 10.73
N ARG A 42 12.62 -15.01 10.18
CA ARG A 42 13.67 -14.39 10.96
C ARG A 42 13.10 -13.36 11.95
N PRO A 43 13.46 -13.40 13.24
CA PRO A 43 12.92 -12.44 14.20
C PRO A 43 13.26 -10.99 13.84
N VAL A 44 12.25 -10.15 13.67
CA VAL A 44 12.44 -8.71 13.40
C VAL A 44 13.07 -7.99 14.58
N LEU A 45 12.71 -8.41 15.81
CA LEU A 45 13.21 -7.85 17.07
C LEU A 45 14.58 -8.43 17.49
N LYS A 46 15.44 -8.71 16.50
CA LYS A 46 16.86 -9.03 16.70
C LYS A 46 17.72 -8.19 15.76
N PHE A 47 18.77 -7.60 16.31
CA PHE A 47 19.83 -6.98 15.49
C PHE A 47 20.58 -8.02 14.63
N ALA A 48 21.31 -7.55 13.64
CA ALA A 48 22.15 -8.41 12.83
C ALA A 48 23.23 -9.14 13.63
N ASP A 49 23.69 -8.57 14.75
CA ASP A 49 24.67 -9.15 15.69
C ASP A 49 24.04 -10.13 16.70
N GLY A 50 22.73 -10.36 16.64
CA GLY A 50 21.98 -11.29 17.50
C GLY A 50 21.43 -10.70 18.79
N ARG A 51 21.73 -9.44 19.15
CA ARG A 51 21.14 -8.77 20.32
C ARG A 51 19.64 -8.62 20.17
N ASP A 52 18.90 -8.63 21.27
CA ASP A 52 17.46 -8.37 21.27
C ASP A 52 17.15 -6.88 21.20
N VAL A 53 16.08 -6.56 20.50
CA VAL A 53 15.43 -5.24 20.46
C VAL A 53 14.36 -5.21 21.55
N ARG A 54 14.55 -4.36 22.58
CA ARG A 54 13.67 -4.31 23.76
C ARG A 54 13.05 -2.95 24.04
N THR A 55 13.61 -1.89 23.46
CA THR A 55 13.19 -0.51 23.69
C THR A 55 12.84 0.19 22.37
N PRO A 56 12.09 1.31 22.41
CA PRO A 56 11.87 2.13 21.21
C PRO A 56 13.17 2.61 20.55
N ASP A 57 14.22 2.91 21.33
CA ASP A 57 15.52 3.32 20.79
C ASP A 57 16.23 2.15 20.08
N ASP A 58 16.17 0.94 20.66
CA ASP A 58 16.66 -0.26 19.99
C ASP A 58 15.92 -0.47 18.67
N TRP A 59 14.59 -0.32 18.68
CA TRP A 59 13.81 -0.45 17.45
C TRP A 59 14.19 0.62 16.41
N LYS A 60 14.41 1.85 16.81
CA LYS A 60 14.87 2.91 15.91
C LYS A 60 16.19 2.52 15.21
N ALA A 61 17.15 1.98 15.96
CA ALA A 61 18.41 1.50 15.43
C ALA A 61 18.21 0.29 14.49
N ARG A 62 17.42 -0.71 14.95
CA ARG A 62 17.13 -1.90 14.15
C ARG A 62 16.37 -1.57 12.86
N ARG A 63 15.41 -0.67 12.92
CA ARG A 63 14.68 -0.14 11.76
C ARG A 63 15.65 0.43 10.72
N ALA A 64 16.65 1.17 11.15
CA ALA A 64 17.66 1.71 10.25
C ALA A 64 18.51 0.61 9.59
N GLU A 65 18.88 -0.46 10.32
CA GLU A 65 19.57 -1.63 9.74
C GLU A 65 18.72 -2.31 8.67
N ILE A 66 17.43 -2.57 8.96
CA ILE A 66 16.52 -3.20 8.01
C ILE A 66 16.37 -2.32 6.77
N LEU A 67 16.07 -1.04 6.95
CA LEU A 67 15.87 -0.10 5.84
C LEU A 67 17.12 -0.01 4.95
N LYS A 68 18.31 0.10 5.57
CA LYS A 68 19.60 0.11 4.86
C LYS A 68 19.76 -1.15 4.01
N ARG A 69 19.55 -2.35 4.61
CA ARG A 69 19.70 -3.61 3.89
C ARG A 69 18.74 -3.73 2.71
N TRP A 70 17.48 -3.33 2.91
CA TRP A 70 16.51 -3.35 1.82
C TRP A 70 16.87 -2.36 0.71
N HIS A 71 17.36 -1.15 1.02
CA HIS A 71 17.81 -0.21 -0.01
C HIS A 71 19.06 -0.70 -0.77
N GLU A 72 19.98 -1.39 -0.11
CA GLU A 72 21.13 -2.03 -0.77
C GLU A 72 20.68 -3.05 -1.82
N LEU A 73 19.64 -3.82 -1.52
CA LEU A 73 19.08 -4.81 -2.44
C LEU A 73 18.19 -4.21 -3.52
N LEU A 74 17.40 -3.22 -3.16
CA LEU A 74 16.40 -2.62 -4.03
C LEU A 74 16.93 -1.50 -4.91
N GLY A 75 18.11 -0.99 -4.62
CA GLY A 75 18.72 0.18 -5.24
C GLY A 75 18.35 1.50 -4.53
N PRO A 76 19.24 2.51 -4.61
CA PRO A 76 19.04 3.80 -3.96
C PRO A 76 18.01 4.65 -4.70
N TRP A 77 17.09 5.24 -3.95
CA TRP A 77 16.15 6.20 -4.53
C TRP A 77 16.86 7.47 -4.98
N PRO A 78 16.50 8.05 -6.13
CA PRO A 78 16.87 9.42 -6.45
C PRO A 78 16.19 10.38 -5.47
N PRO A 79 16.62 11.66 -5.39
CA PRO A 79 15.91 12.66 -4.60
C PRO A 79 14.43 12.70 -4.95
N LEU A 80 13.57 12.85 -3.94
CA LEU A 80 12.13 13.02 -4.18
C LEU A 80 11.87 14.31 -4.96
N VAL A 81 10.83 14.30 -5.77
CA VAL A 81 10.38 15.50 -6.49
C VAL A 81 9.68 16.40 -5.48
N GLU A 82 10.40 17.42 -4.98
CA GLU A 82 9.90 18.29 -3.93
C GLU A 82 8.72 19.16 -4.39
N THR A 83 8.71 19.59 -5.63
CA THR A 83 7.67 20.44 -6.24
C THR A 83 7.20 19.83 -7.57
N PRO A 84 6.44 18.73 -7.53
CA PRO A 84 6.00 18.06 -8.75
C PRO A 84 5.10 18.98 -9.58
N VAL A 85 5.45 19.13 -10.85
CA VAL A 85 4.60 19.82 -11.81
C VAL A 85 3.39 18.95 -12.10
N VAL A 86 2.19 19.49 -11.84
CA VAL A 86 0.91 18.81 -12.09
C VAL A 86 0.19 19.53 -13.23
N GLN A 87 -0.19 18.78 -14.25
CA GLN A 87 -0.94 19.28 -15.40
C GLN A 87 -2.33 18.62 -15.43
N GLU A 88 -3.38 19.44 -15.29
CA GLU A 88 -4.75 18.96 -15.52
C GLU A 88 -4.98 18.89 -17.04
N GLN A 89 -5.39 17.71 -17.53
CA GLN A 89 -5.68 17.47 -18.93
C GLN A 89 -7.17 17.70 -19.22
N TRP A 90 -8.04 17.23 -18.35
CA TRP A 90 -9.48 17.48 -18.37
C TRP A 90 -10.11 17.18 -17.01
N LYS A 91 -11.34 17.62 -16.83
CA LYS A 91 -12.17 17.35 -15.66
C LYS A 91 -13.61 17.10 -16.04
N GLU A 92 -14.30 16.32 -15.22
CA GLU A 92 -15.74 16.06 -15.35
C GLU A 92 -16.40 16.04 -13.96
N SER A 93 -17.71 16.30 -13.94
CA SER A 93 -18.55 16.09 -12.76
C SER A 93 -19.12 14.68 -12.81
N VAL A 94 -18.99 13.93 -11.72
CA VAL A 94 -19.48 12.55 -11.58
C VAL A 94 -20.25 12.49 -10.28
N GLU A 95 -21.56 12.22 -10.35
CA GLU A 95 -22.41 12.16 -9.16
C GLU A 95 -22.24 13.41 -8.26
N ASP A 96 -21.66 13.25 -7.07
CA ASP A 96 -21.43 14.28 -6.05
C ASP A 96 -19.94 14.68 -5.90
N PHE A 97 -19.07 14.31 -6.84
CA PHE A 97 -17.64 14.64 -6.84
C PHE A 97 -17.13 15.07 -8.23
N THR A 98 -15.92 15.59 -8.29
CA THR A 98 -15.22 15.87 -9.55
C THR A 98 -14.09 14.90 -9.78
N ARG A 99 -13.92 14.45 -11.03
CA ARG A 99 -12.81 13.61 -11.49
C ARG A 99 -11.95 14.42 -12.46
N HIS A 100 -10.65 14.45 -12.19
CA HIS A 100 -9.66 15.17 -12.98
C HIS A 100 -8.66 14.18 -13.54
N ARG A 101 -8.44 14.18 -14.85
CA ARG A 101 -7.28 13.53 -15.45
C ARG A 101 -6.09 14.45 -15.28
N ILE A 102 -5.06 13.97 -14.60
CA ILE A 102 -3.85 14.74 -14.37
C ILE A 102 -2.63 13.98 -14.89
N GLU A 103 -1.59 14.73 -15.25
CA GLU A 103 -0.24 14.24 -15.46
C GLU A 103 0.65 14.92 -14.43
N PHE A 104 1.57 14.17 -13.82
CA PHE A 104 2.51 14.72 -12.86
C PHE A 104 3.88 14.08 -12.99
N GLU A 105 4.92 14.83 -12.57
CA GLU A 105 6.28 14.32 -12.50
C GLU A 105 6.38 13.29 -11.36
N CYS A 106 6.63 12.05 -11.73
CA CYS A 106 6.71 10.92 -10.80
C CYS A 106 8.15 10.50 -10.48
N ALA A 107 9.11 10.97 -11.28
CA ALA A 107 10.56 10.82 -11.06
C ALA A 107 11.28 11.90 -11.89
N PRO A 108 12.55 12.24 -11.60
CA PRO A 108 13.32 13.19 -12.39
C PRO A 108 13.28 12.84 -13.88
N GLY A 109 12.74 13.76 -14.69
CA GLY A 109 12.59 13.59 -16.13
C GLY A 109 11.55 12.57 -16.58
N ARG A 110 10.69 12.08 -15.68
CA ARG A 110 9.61 11.14 -15.98
C ARG A 110 8.28 11.60 -15.43
N LYS A 111 7.26 11.49 -16.25
CA LYS A 111 5.88 11.79 -15.87
C LYS A 111 5.03 10.53 -15.91
N THR A 112 3.97 10.52 -15.12
CA THR A 112 2.89 9.54 -15.17
C THR A 112 1.55 10.24 -15.17
N ALA A 113 0.52 9.55 -15.61
CA ALA A 113 -0.84 10.06 -15.59
C ALA A 113 -1.66 9.34 -14.53
N GLY A 114 -2.64 10.05 -13.97
CA GLY A 114 -3.55 9.50 -12.97
C GLY A 114 -4.88 10.22 -12.95
N PHE A 115 -5.74 9.81 -12.03
CA PHE A 115 -7.01 10.48 -11.79
C PHE A 115 -7.05 11.02 -10.37
N LEU A 116 -7.31 12.31 -10.24
CA LEU A 116 -7.61 12.96 -8.97
C LEU A 116 -9.13 13.06 -8.83
N LEU A 117 -9.66 12.40 -7.80
CA LEU A 117 -11.07 12.47 -7.44
C LEU A 117 -11.23 13.38 -6.23
N ARG A 118 -12.13 14.36 -6.32
CA ARG A 118 -12.32 15.37 -5.29
C ARG A 118 -13.78 15.46 -4.87
N PRO A 119 -14.09 15.23 -3.59
CA PRO A 119 -15.45 15.36 -3.08
C PRO A 119 -15.90 16.84 -3.08
N ALA A 120 -17.19 17.07 -2.99
CA ALA A 120 -17.74 18.42 -2.76
C ALA A 120 -17.30 18.97 -1.40
N GLY A 121 -17.25 20.31 -1.28
CA GLY A 121 -16.88 21.00 -0.04
C GLY A 121 -15.51 21.68 -0.08
N ASN A 122 -15.10 22.26 1.05
CA ASN A 122 -13.93 23.17 1.10
C ASN A 122 -12.64 22.53 1.63
N GLY A 123 -12.71 21.40 2.35
CA GLY A 123 -11.54 20.78 2.97
C GLY A 123 -11.03 21.52 4.22
N PRO A 124 -9.79 21.25 4.69
CA PRO A 124 -8.87 20.27 4.14
C PRO A 124 -9.37 18.83 4.36
N PHE A 125 -9.34 18.04 3.29
CA PHE A 125 -9.80 16.65 3.29
C PHE A 125 -8.68 15.68 3.69
N PRO A 126 -8.99 14.53 4.30
CA PRO A 126 -8.10 13.39 4.27
C PRO A 126 -7.97 12.90 2.83
N ALA A 127 -6.90 12.20 2.52
CA ALA A 127 -6.68 11.72 1.16
C ALA A 127 -6.12 10.29 1.13
N VAL A 128 -6.19 9.64 -0.04
CA VAL A 128 -5.57 8.34 -0.30
C VAL A 128 -4.86 8.36 -1.65
N VAL A 129 -3.73 7.68 -1.72
CA VAL A 129 -3.12 7.25 -2.98
C VAL A 129 -3.59 5.82 -3.23
N ASP A 130 -4.25 5.60 -4.36
CA ASP A 130 -4.72 4.28 -4.81
C ASP A 130 -3.84 3.83 -5.97
N VAL A 131 -3.18 2.69 -5.83
CA VAL A 131 -2.20 2.18 -6.79
C VAL A 131 -2.63 0.85 -7.39
N PHE A 132 -2.64 0.75 -8.72
CA PHE A 132 -3.02 -0.46 -9.44
C PHE A 132 -2.38 -0.52 -10.84
N TYR A 133 -2.77 -1.50 -11.69
CA TYR A 133 -2.31 -1.57 -13.08
C TYR A 133 -2.75 -0.36 -13.89
N TYR A 134 -4.02 -0.01 -13.79
CA TYR A 134 -4.64 1.08 -14.54
C TYR A 134 -5.29 2.04 -13.56
N PRO A 135 -4.95 3.34 -13.62
CA PRO A 135 -5.57 4.33 -12.73
C PRO A 135 -7.08 4.50 -12.98
N GLU A 136 -7.56 4.10 -14.16
CA GLU A 136 -8.98 4.05 -14.51
C GLU A 136 -9.80 3.12 -13.61
N ASP A 137 -9.20 2.00 -13.18
CA ASP A 137 -9.88 1.04 -12.30
C ASP A 137 -10.13 1.67 -10.94
N GLY A 138 -9.07 2.22 -10.30
CA GLY A 138 -9.19 2.93 -9.03
C GLY A 138 -10.15 4.13 -9.09
N ALA A 139 -10.19 4.81 -10.23
CA ALA A 139 -11.07 5.95 -10.47
C ALA A 139 -12.53 5.56 -10.80
N GLY A 140 -12.87 4.27 -10.88
CA GLY A 140 -14.21 3.79 -11.20
C GLY A 140 -14.64 4.04 -12.65
N ILE A 141 -13.71 4.23 -13.61
CA ILE A 141 -14.02 4.47 -15.02
C ILE A 141 -14.19 3.15 -15.77
N LYS A 142 -13.25 2.24 -15.60
CA LYS A 142 -13.23 0.93 -16.24
C LYS A 142 -13.40 -0.21 -15.25
N ALA A 143 -13.70 0.14 -14.00
CA ALA A 143 -13.87 -0.87 -12.98
C ALA A 143 -14.90 -1.89 -13.43
N ASP A 144 -14.52 -3.15 -13.54
CA ASP A 144 -15.47 -4.22 -13.45
C ASP A 144 -16.04 -4.15 -12.03
N ARG A 145 -17.18 -3.51 -11.89
CA ARG A 145 -17.85 -3.31 -10.59
C ARG A 145 -18.03 -4.61 -9.81
N ARG A 146 -18.00 -5.75 -10.50
CA ARG A 146 -18.00 -7.07 -9.85
C ARG A 146 -16.68 -7.38 -9.16
N GLN A 147 -15.59 -6.66 -9.43
CA GLN A 147 -14.29 -6.87 -8.80
C GLN A 147 -13.98 -5.89 -7.65
N GLN A 148 -14.70 -4.80 -7.54
CA GLN A 148 -14.52 -3.78 -6.48
C GLN A 148 -13.08 -3.23 -6.37
N ASN A 149 -12.36 -3.13 -7.51
CA ASN A 149 -10.98 -2.60 -7.54
C ASN A 149 -10.93 -1.07 -7.54
N ASP A 150 -12.05 -0.43 -7.34
CA ASP A 150 -12.29 1.01 -7.45
C ASP A 150 -12.12 1.72 -6.09
N PHE A 151 -11.04 1.44 -5.38
CA PHE A 151 -10.82 2.02 -4.04
C PHE A 151 -10.85 3.55 -4.03
N GLY A 152 -10.22 4.21 -5.01
CA GLY A 152 -10.27 5.67 -5.11
C GLY A 152 -11.71 6.20 -5.24
N TYR A 153 -12.53 5.54 -6.07
CA TYR A 153 -13.95 5.87 -6.20
C TYR A 153 -14.72 5.65 -4.89
N GLN A 154 -14.49 4.54 -4.20
CA GLN A 154 -15.13 4.26 -2.92
C GLN A 154 -14.71 5.29 -1.85
N MET A 155 -13.47 5.74 -1.87
CA MET A 155 -12.94 6.70 -0.90
C MET A 155 -13.47 8.13 -1.16
N VAL A 156 -13.59 8.56 -2.42
CA VAL A 156 -14.17 9.89 -2.71
C VAL A 156 -15.64 9.99 -2.28
N LYS A 157 -16.41 8.92 -2.42
CA LYS A 157 -17.79 8.81 -1.92
C LYS A 157 -17.87 8.93 -0.40
N ARG A 158 -16.80 8.66 0.31
CA ARG A 158 -16.67 8.79 1.77
C ARG A 158 -16.00 10.11 2.21
N GLY A 159 -15.81 11.05 1.27
CA GLY A 159 -15.29 12.39 1.53
C GLY A 159 -13.77 12.48 1.65
N PHE A 160 -13.04 11.58 1.00
CA PHE A 160 -11.59 11.66 0.81
C PHE A 160 -11.25 12.25 -0.56
N ILE A 161 -10.14 12.94 -0.68
CA ILE A 161 -9.51 13.12 -1.99
C ILE A 161 -8.78 11.81 -2.33
N ALA A 162 -8.94 11.31 -3.56
CA ALA A 162 -8.21 10.13 -4.01
C ALA A 162 -7.35 10.46 -5.23
N LEU A 163 -6.10 10.01 -5.21
CA LEU A 163 -5.20 10.04 -6.38
C LEU A 163 -4.93 8.62 -6.83
N CYS A 164 -5.58 8.22 -7.93
CA CYS A 164 -5.42 6.90 -8.53
C CYS A 164 -4.24 6.94 -9.51
N VAL A 165 -3.25 6.09 -9.26
CA VAL A 165 -2.00 6.00 -10.03
C VAL A 165 -1.82 4.59 -10.58
N GLY A 166 -1.35 4.49 -11.82
CA GLY A 166 -1.12 3.20 -12.48
C GLY A 166 0.18 3.17 -13.27
N GLN A 167 0.36 2.07 -14.00
CA GLN A 167 1.40 1.98 -15.02
C GLN A 167 1.09 2.93 -16.17
N ASN A 168 2.12 3.36 -16.87
CA ASN A 168 1.95 4.14 -18.09
C ASN A 168 1.56 3.22 -19.27
N PRO A 169 0.31 3.28 -19.75
CA PRO A 169 -0.15 2.40 -20.84
C PRO A 169 0.52 2.69 -22.19
N THR A 170 1.24 3.82 -22.31
CA THR A 170 1.95 4.22 -23.54
C THR A 170 3.43 3.86 -23.51
N ALA A 171 3.87 3.06 -22.52
CA ALA A 171 5.24 2.58 -22.47
C ALA A 171 5.58 1.79 -23.76
N PRO A 172 6.80 1.97 -24.30
CA PRO A 172 7.20 1.38 -25.59
C PRO A 172 7.25 -0.15 -25.63
N ARG A 173 7.27 -0.77 -24.44
CA ARG A 173 7.14 -2.23 -24.24
C ARG A 173 6.31 -2.50 -23.01
N PRO A 174 5.70 -3.68 -22.89
CA PRO A 174 5.06 -4.09 -21.65
C PRO A 174 6.03 -3.97 -20.47
N ASN A 175 5.58 -3.34 -19.38
CA ASN A 175 6.35 -3.12 -18.16
C ASN A 175 7.63 -2.27 -18.28
N ALA A 176 7.91 -1.61 -19.42
CA ALA A 176 9.11 -0.77 -19.56
C ALA A 176 9.12 0.42 -18.61
N ASP A 177 7.95 0.91 -18.23
CA ASP A 177 7.74 1.99 -17.28
C ASP A 177 8.06 1.63 -15.83
N LEU A 178 8.25 0.33 -15.53
CA LEU A 178 8.67 -0.15 -14.21
C LEU A 178 10.17 0.04 -13.93
N TYR A 179 10.95 0.36 -14.95
CA TYR A 179 12.41 0.44 -14.85
C TYR A 179 12.89 1.89 -14.93
N TYR A 180 13.69 2.29 -13.97
CA TYR A 180 14.23 3.66 -13.90
C TYR A 180 15.76 3.65 -13.78
N PRO A 181 16.49 4.46 -14.57
CA PRO A 181 16.01 5.40 -15.59
C PRO A 181 15.51 4.72 -16.87
N THR A 182 16.01 3.56 -17.26
CA THR A 182 15.58 2.77 -18.43
C THR A 182 15.69 1.28 -18.11
N TRP A 183 15.07 0.42 -18.93
CA TRP A 183 15.11 -1.02 -18.71
C TRP A 183 16.54 -1.61 -18.70
N ASP A 184 17.40 -1.17 -19.60
CA ASP A 184 18.79 -1.64 -19.74
C ASP A 184 19.76 -1.05 -18.71
N LYS A 185 19.36 0.03 -18.05
CA LYS A 185 20.16 0.77 -17.06
C LYS A 185 19.44 0.97 -15.73
N ALA A 186 18.49 0.11 -15.43
CA ALA A 186 17.71 0.28 -14.22
C ALA A 186 18.60 0.18 -12.98
N GLN A 187 18.45 1.15 -12.10
CA GLN A 187 19.17 1.29 -10.84
C GLN A 187 18.32 0.86 -9.64
N LEU A 188 17.02 0.69 -9.87
CA LEU A 188 16.04 0.30 -8.87
C LEU A 188 15.34 -0.97 -9.31
N GLN A 189 15.05 -1.84 -8.34
CA GLN A 189 14.10 -2.91 -8.58
C GLN A 189 12.71 -2.32 -8.85
N PRO A 190 11.89 -2.93 -9.71
CA PRO A 190 10.58 -2.39 -10.07
C PRO A 190 9.67 -2.05 -8.90
N LEU A 191 9.57 -2.90 -7.87
CA LEU A 191 8.77 -2.58 -6.68
C LEU A 191 9.32 -1.39 -5.88
N SER A 192 10.64 -1.19 -5.87
CA SER A 192 11.26 0.00 -5.27
C SER A 192 10.94 1.27 -6.06
N TYR A 193 11.03 1.19 -7.40
CA TYR A 193 10.65 2.32 -8.25
C TYR A 193 9.18 2.68 -8.12
N LEU A 194 8.28 1.70 -8.08
CA LEU A 194 6.87 1.93 -7.84
C LEU A 194 6.61 2.57 -6.47
N ALA A 195 7.32 2.13 -5.44
CA ALA A 195 7.25 2.77 -4.13
C ALA A 195 7.69 4.23 -4.18
N TYR A 196 8.74 4.54 -4.94
CA TYR A 196 9.20 5.90 -5.18
C TYR A 196 8.15 6.74 -5.93
N VAL A 197 7.48 6.19 -6.94
CA VAL A 197 6.35 6.85 -7.65
C VAL A 197 5.21 7.17 -6.68
N ALA A 198 4.85 6.24 -5.79
CA ALA A 198 3.81 6.49 -4.78
C ALA A 198 4.22 7.58 -3.77
N ALA A 199 5.50 7.65 -3.40
CA ALA A 199 6.03 8.71 -2.54
C ALA A 199 5.91 10.10 -3.21
N ASN A 200 6.16 10.20 -4.52
CA ASN A 200 5.95 11.45 -5.26
C ASN A 200 4.45 11.76 -5.46
N ALA A 201 3.60 10.76 -5.64
CA ALA A 201 2.14 10.94 -5.64
C ALA A 201 1.62 11.47 -4.28
N HIS A 202 2.20 11.00 -3.16
CA HIS A 202 1.94 11.59 -1.85
C HIS A 202 2.30 13.08 -1.82
N THR A 203 3.46 13.47 -2.38
CA THR A 203 3.89 14.86 -2.44
C THR A 203 2.92 15.72 -3.25
N VAL A 204 2.40 15.21 -4.37
CA VAL A 204 1.34 15.88 -5.16
C VAL A 204 0.12 16.17 -4.30
N LEU A 205 -0.33 15.21 -3.49
CA LEU A 205 -1.48 15.41 -2.59
C LEU A 205 -1.14 16.37 -1.44
N ALA A 206 0.03 16.20 -0.82
CA ALA A 206 0.44 16.98 0.36
C ALA A 206 0.62 18.49 0.09
N GLN A 207 0.87 18.88 -1.16
CA GLN A 207 1.01 20.28 -1.56
C GLN A 207 -0.32 20.96 -1.89
N ARG A 208 -1.41 20.22 -1.94
CA ARG A 208 -2.74 20.78 -2.21
C ARG A 208 -3.28 21.48 -0.97
N LYS A 209 -3.83 22.69 -1.18
CA LYS A 209 -4.46 23.47 -0.09
C LYS A 209 -5.72 22.82 0.49
N ASP A 210 -6.37 21.96 -0.29
CA ASP A 210 -7.59 21.26 0.09
C ASP A 210 -7.34 19.85 0.65
N VAL A 211 -6.07 19.46 0.89
CA VAL A 211 -5.65 18.19 1.51
C VAL A 211 -4.98 18.46 2.86
N ASP A 212 -5.28 17.64 3.86
CA ASP A 212 -4.49 17.60 5.10
C ASP A 212 -3.28 16.67 4.88
N PRO A 213 -2.04 17.19 4.83
CA PRO A 213 -0.85 16.41 4.53
C PRO A 213 -0.51 15.36 5.60
N LYS A 214 -1.11 15.44 6.79
CA LYS A 214 -0.94 14.46 7.87
C LYS A 214 -1.94 13.31 7.78
N ARG A 215 -2.90 13.36 6.87
CA ARG A 215 -3.99 12.39 6.73
C ARG A 215 -4.05 11.81 5.32
N ILE A 216 -2.89 11.39 4.80
CA ILE A 216 -2.79 10.76 3.48
C ILE A 216 -2.48 9.27 3.67
N GLY A 217 -3.41 8.42 3.22
CA GLY A 217 -3.28 6.97 3.22
C GLY A 217 -2.80 6.41 1.89
N LEU A 218 -2.52 5.11 1.91
CA LEU A 218 -2.09 4.35 0.73
C LEU A 218 -2.86 3.03 0.64
N VAL A 219 -3.38 2.71 -0.53
CA VAL A 219 -4.10 1.45 -0.78
C VAL A 219 -3.76 0.88 -2.15
N GLY A 220 -3.84 -0.44 -2.28
CA GLY A 220 -3.75 -1.14 -3.55
C GLY A 220 -4.15 -2.60 -3.43
N HIS A 221 -4.63 -3.18 -4.53
CA HIS A 221 -5.04 -4.58 -4.63
C HIS A 221 -4.06 -5.37 -5.47
N SER A 222 -3.82 -6.65 -5.11
CA SER A 222 -3.02 -7.59 -5.92
C SER A 222 -1.63 -7.01 -6.25
N TYR A 223 -1.38 -6.66 -7.50
CA TYR A 223 -0.20 -5.92 -7.93
C TYR A 223 -0.04 -4.59 -7.19
N GLY A 224 -1.11 -3.80 -7.08
CA GLY A 224 -1.13 -2.57 -6.28
C GLY A 224 -0.93 -2.85 -4.79
N GLY A 225 -1.34 -4.02 -4.30
CA GLY A 225 -1.05 -4.48 -2.94
C GLY A 225 0.45 -4.71 -2.72
N LYS A 226 1.16 -5.33 -3.68
CA LYS A 226 2.63 -5.41 -3.64
C LYS A 226 3.24 -4.01 -3.61
N TRP A 227 2.77 -3.13 -4.46
CA TRP A 227 3.19 -1.74 -4.52
C TRP A 227 2.98 -1.02 -3.18
N SER A 228 1.79 -1.16 -2.56
CA SER A 228 1.46 -0.49 -1.30
C SER A 228 2.32 -0.97 -0.12
N ILE A 229 2.72 -2.25 -0.07
CA ILE A 229 3.66 -2.75 0.96
C ILE A 229 4.99 -2.02 0.86
N PHE A 230 5.60 -2.00 -0.33
CA PHE A 230 6.91 -1.38 -0.52
C PHE A 230 6.85 0.13 -0.30
N ALA A 231 5.84 0.80 -0.82
CA ALA A 231 5.69 2.24 -0.64
C ALA A 231 5.42 2.62 0.82
N GLY A 232 4.55 1.88 1.51
CA GLY A 232 4.28 2.10 2.93
C GLY A 232 5.49 1.87 3.82
N ALA A 233 6.34 0.88 3.48
CA ALA A 233 7.55 0.55 4.23
C ALA A 233 8.69 1.54 3.99
N LEU A 234 8.97 1.87 2.73
CA LEU A 234 10.13 2.67 2.33
C LEU A 234 9.90 4.19 2.45
N TYR A 235 8.63 4.61 2.54
CA TYR A 235 8.26 6.02 2.68
C TYR A 235 7.33 6.23 3.88
N GLU A 236 7.85 6.90 4.91
CA GLU A 236 7.22 7.00 6.22
C GLU A 236 6.10 8.04 6.36
N LYS A 237 5.86 8.88 5.32
CA LYS A 237 4.85 9.96 5.42
C LYS A 237 3.41 9.51 5.15
N PHE A 238 3.17 8.30 4.61
CA PHE A 238 1.82 7.76 4.58
C PHE A 238 1.31 7.53 6.00
N ALA A 239 0.18 8.13 6.33
CA ALA A 239 -0.38 8.08 7.69
C ALA A 239 -1.05 6.74 8.03
N ALA A 240 -1.54 6.01 7.03
CA ALA A 240 -2.10 4.67 7.15
C ALA A 240 -1.87 3.89 5.85
N VAL A 241 -1.67 2.58 5.93
CA VAL A 241 -1.37 1.72 4.78
C VAL A 241 -2.32 0.54 4.76
N CYS A 242 -2.94 0.30 3.60
CA CYS A 242 -3.74 -0.89 3.36
C CYS A 242 -3.19 -1.65 2.15
N THR A 243 -3.12 -2.97 2.27
CA THR A 243 -2.80 -3.87 1.16
C THR A 243 -3.91 -4.89 0.99
N SER A 244 -4.30 -5.16 -0.26
CA SER A 244 -5.34 -6.14 -0.54
C SER A 244 -4.79 -7.30 -1.35
N ASP A 245 -4.65 -8.43 -0.70
CA ASP A 245 -4.35 -9.77 -1.23
C ASP A 245 -3.15 -9.88 -2.20
N PRO A 246 -1.98 -9.27 -1.89
CA PRO A 246 -0.79 -9.34 -2.75
C PRO A 246 0.06 -10.61 -2.54
N GLY A 247 -0.19 -11.38 -1.48
CA GLY A 247 0.75 -12.31 -0.88
C GLY A 247 1.74 -11.57 0.03
N ILE A 248 1.43 -11.47 1.33
CA ILE A 248 2.22 -10.70 2.31
C ILE A 248 3.47 -11.43 2.84
N ALA A 249 3.77 -12.60 2.28
CA ALA A 249 5.02 -13.34 2.48
C ALA A 249 5.45 -13.97 1.18
N PHE A 250 6.74 -14.24 1.01
CA PHE A 250 7.24 -14.95 -0.15
C PHE A 250 6.73 -16.39 -0.17
N ASN A 251 6.16 -16.80 -1.29
CA ASN A 251 5.64 -18.16 -1.49
C ASN A 251 5.79 -18.60 -2.94
N GLU A 252 6.87 -19.32 -3.24
CA GLU A 252 7.20 -19.74 -4.60
C GLU A 252 6.24 -20.79 -5.19
N LYS A 253 5.36 -21.36 -4.34
CA LYS A 253 4.35 -22.32 -4.77
C LYS A 253 3.06 -21.69 -5.28
N ARG A 254 2.95 -20.34 -5.18
CA ARG A 254 1.73 -19.61 -5.56
C ARG A 254 2.03 -18.63 -6.70
N GLY A 255 1.40 -18.84 -7.84
CA GLY A 255 1.64 -18.06 -9.05
C GLY A 255 1.33 -16.55 -8.93
N ASN A 256 0.41 -16.14 -8.05
CA ASN A 256 0.11 -14.72 -7.82
C ASN A 256 1.06 -14.05 -6.81
N VAL A 257 1.85 -14.85 -6.06
CA VAL A 257 2.87 -14.38 -5.11
C VAL A 257 4.25 -14.44 -5.79
N ASN A 258 4.35 -13.88 -6.96
CA ASN A 258 5.45 -14.02 -7.92
C ASN A 258 6.52 -12.93 -7.79
N TYR A 259 7.00 -12.64 -6.56
CA TYR A 259 8.01 -11.61 -6.28
C TYR A 259 9.36 -11.85 -6.97
N TRP A 260 9.64 -13.08 -7.39
CA TRP A 260 10.86 -13.44 -8.14
C TRP A 260 10.91 -12.94 -9.58
N GLU A 261 9.80 -12.46 -10.10
CA GLU A 261 9.72 -12.00 -11.49
C GLU A 261 10.52 -10.72 -11.71
N PRO A 262 11.11 -10.53 -12.91
CA PRO A 262 11.96 -9.37 -13.20
C PRO A 262 11.24 -8.02 -13.14
N TRP A 263 9.90 -8.00 -13.21
CA TRP A 263 9.09 -6.79 -12.98
C TRP A 263 8.72 -6.54 -11.51
N TYR A 264 9.30 -7.33 -10.59
CA TYR A 264 9.18 -7.14 -9.14
C TYR A 264 10.54 -7.02 -8.46
N LEU A 265 11.18 -8.15 -8.10
CA LEU A 265 12.44 -8.19 -7.34
C LEU A 265 13.54 -9.03 -8.00
N GLY A 266 13.22 -9.67 -9.13
CA GLY A 266 14.14 -10.55 -9.86
C GLY A 266 14.85 -9.89 -11.02
N TYR A 267 14.85 -8.56 -11.14
CA TYR A 267 15.51 -7.88 -12.23
C TYR A 267 17.04 -7.91 -12.09
N GLU A 268 17.70 -8.28 -13.19
CA GLU A 268 19.14 -8.14 -13.40
C GLU A 268 19.39 -7.44 -14.74
N PRO A 269 20.34 -6.49 -14.83
CA PRO A 269 20.68 -5.85 -16.10
C PRO A 269 21.06 -6.86 -17.16
N GLY A 270 20.53 -6.70 -18.39
CA GLY A 270 20.81 -7.57 -19.53
C GLY A 270 20.10 -8.92 -19.53
N THR A 271 19.23 -9.20 -18.56
CA THR A 271 18.40 -10.41 -18.58
C THR A 271 17.12 -10.19 -19.38
N GLU A 272 16.73 -11.18 -20.15
CA GLU A 272 15.42 -11.18 -20.83
C GLU A 272 14.29 -11.41 -19.82
N PHE A 273 13.11 -10.87 -20.15
CA PHE A 273 11.90 -11.20 -19.44
C PHE A 273 11.60 -12.68 -19.58
N ARG A 274 11.49 -13.37 -18.45
CA ARG A 274 11.02 -14.75 -18.48
C ARG A 274 9.50 -14.80 -18.43
N VAL A 275 8.96 -15.91 -18.88
CA VAL A 275 7.52 -16.19 -18.78
C VAL A 275 7.15 -16.35 -17.31
N ARG A 276 6.06 -15.68 -16.91
CA ARG A 276 5.47 -15.78 -15.58
C ARG A 276 5.12 -17.25 -15.25
N GLY A 277 5.46 -17.68 -14.06
CA GLY A 277 5.15 -19.04 -13.61
C GLY A 277 5.63 -19.31 -12.20
N VAL A 278 5.38 -20.50 -11.70
CA VAL A 278 5.86 -20.98 -10.39
C VAL A 278 7.27 -21.47 -10.51
N LEU A 279 8.14 -21.12 -9.56
CA LEU A 279 9.50 -21.64 -9.50
C LEU A 279 9.51 -23.12 -9.10
N LYS A 280 10.31 -23.91 -9.79
CA LYS A 280 10.56 -25.31 -9.44
C LYS A 280 11.84 -25.39 -8.59
N ASP A 281 11.73 -25.84 -7.35
CA ASP A 281 12.85 -26.04 -6.43
C ASP A 281 13.83 -24.86 -6.31
N GLY A 282 13.29 -23.62 -6.47
CA GLY A 282 14.09 -22.40 -6.42
C GLY A 282 14.96 -22.14 -7.64
N GLU A 283 14.87 -22.98 -8.68
CA GLU A 283 15.56 -22.74 -9.94
C GLU A 283 15.06 -21.45 -10.60
N GLY A 284 16.00 -20.66 -11.12
CA GLY A 284 15.69 -19.40 -11.81
C GLY A 284 15.46 -18.20 -10.90
N ARG A 285 15.74 -18.29 -9.59
CA ARG A 285 15.88 -17.10 -8.74
C ARG A 285 16.97 -16.20 -9.30
N ARG A 286 16.68 -14.92 -9.47
CA ARG A 286 17.59 -13.92 -10.04
C ARG A 286 17.53 -12.63 -9.26
N GLY A 287 18.51 -11.76 -9.54
CA GLY A 287 18.60 -10.43 -8.94
C GLY A 287 18.57 -10.46 -7.42
N PRO A 288 18.13 -9.39 -6.81
CA PRO A 288 18.03 -9.29 -5.36
C PRO A 288 17.13 -10.33 -4.72
N TYR A 289 16.10 -10.83 -5.42
CA TYR A 289 15.24 -11.89 -4.88
C TYR A 289 16.04 -13.15 -4.51
N LYS A 290 17.06 -13.53 -5.31
CA LYS A 290 17.95 -14.64 -5.00
C LYS A 290 18.66 -14.42 -3.65
N THR A 291 19.28 -13.27 -3.47
CA THR A 291 19.95 -12.89 -2.23
C THR A 291 18.99 -12.83 -1.04
N MET A 292 17.78 -12.30 -1.24
CA MET A 292 16.75 -12.26 -0.20
C MET A 292 16.42 -13.68 0.31
N MET A 293 16.28 -14.64 -0.59
CA MET A 293 15.98 -16.03 -0.21
C MET A 293 17.18 -16.70 0.50
N GLU A 294 18.41 -16.45 0.05
CA GLU A 294 19.64 -16.95 0.69
C GLU A 294 19.81 -16.38 2.11
N GLU A 295 19.50 -15.10 2.33
CA GLU A 295 19.58 -14.42 3.62
C GLU A 295 18.33 -14.64 4.51
N LYS A 296 17.34 -15.38 4.01
CA LYS A 296 16.04 -15.60 4.69
C LYS A 296 15.30 -14.28 5.03
N LEU A 297 15.43 -13.28 4.13
CA LEU A 297 14.61 -12.09 4.19
C LEU A 297 13.20 -12.41 3.70
N ASP A 298 12.21 -11.72 4.28
CA ASP A 298 10.83 -11.81 3.81
C ASP A 298 10.09 -10.48 4.12
N LEU A 299 8.91 -10.32 3.55
CA LEU A 299 8.12 -9.09 3.59
C LEU A 299 7.72 -8.66 5.01
N HIS A 300 7.74 -9.56 5.99
CA HIS A 300 7.47 -9.22 7.40
C HIS A 300 8.40 -8.10 7.94
N GLU A 301 9.63 -8.00 7.42
CA GLU A 301 10.52 -6.88 7.77
C GLU A 301 10.01 -5.55 7.19
N LEU A 302 9.49 -5.55 5.95
CA LEU A 302 8.87 -4.37 5.37
C LEU A 302 7.58 -3.96 6.12
N HIS A 303 6.76 -4.94 6.51
CA HIS A 303 5.57 -4.66 7.34
C HIS A 303 5.98 -3.99 8.66
N ALA A 304 7.05 -4.46 9.28
CA ALA A 304 7.57 -3.90 10.51
C ALA A 304 8.06 -2.44 10.36
N LEU A 305 8.59 -2.07 9.18
CA LEU A 305 8.96 -0.69 8.88
C LEU A 305 7.76 0.26 8.83
N ILE A 306 6.54 -0.24 8.64
CA ILE A 306 5.32 0.57 8.66
C ILE A 306 4.99 1.01 10.09
N ALA A 307 5.32 0.21 11.12
CA ALA A 307 5.07 0.56 12.52
C ALA A 307 5.72 1.93 12.90
N PRO A 308 5.04 2.76 13.71
CA PRO A 308 3.78 2.54 14.44
C PRO A 308 2.52 2.93 13.67
N ARG A 309 2.62 3.22 12.37
CA ARG A 309 1.48 3.61 11.53
C ARG A 309 0.49 2.45 11.36
N PRO A 310 -0.82 2.72 11.27
CA PRO A 310 -1.81 1.68 11.02
C PRO A 310 -1.53 0.93 9.71
N PHE A 311 -1.56 -0.40 9.80
CA PHE A 311 -1.39 -1.30 8.66
C PHE A 311 -2.53 -2.32 8.62
N PHE A 312 -3.21 -2.40 7.47
CA PHE A 312 -4.37 -3.27 7.29
C PHE A 312 -4.19 -4.18 6.08
N VAL A 313 -4.48 -5.47 6.27
CA VAL A 313 -4.44 -6.48 5.21
C VAL A 313 -5.88 -6.92 4.90
N SER A 314 -6.35 -6.62 3.69
CA SER A 314 -7.60 -7.18 3.17
C SER A 314 -7.28 -8.46 2.41
N GLY A 315 -7.07 -9.56 3.14
CA GLY A 315 -6.65 -10.84 2.60
C GLY A 315 -7.72 -11.56 1.79
N GLY A 316 -7.30 -12.42 0.90
CA GLY A 316 -8.10 -13.28 0.06
C GLY A 316 -7.40 -14.62 -0.15
N SER A 317 -7.44 -15.17 -1.37
CA SER A 317 -6.80 -16.45 -1.68
C SER A 317 -5.31 -16.47 -1.45
N GLU A 318 -4.62 -15.32 -1.62
CA GLU A 318 -3.17 -15.22 -1.44
C GLU A 318 -2.77 -15.00 0.02
N ASP A 319 -3.62 -14.33 0.79
CA ASP A 319 -3.38 -13.94 2.18
C ASP A 319 -4.44 -14.51 3.10
N GLN A 320 -4.30 -15.80 3.40
CA GLN A 320 -5.20 -16.55 4.29
C GLN A 320 -5.01 -16.15 5.77
N PRO A 321 -5.95 -16.46 6.69
CA PRO A 321 -5.84 -16.15 8.11
C PRO A 321 -4.53 -16.63 8.76
N SER A 322 -3.93 -17.72 8.28
CA SER A 322 -2.64 -18.21 8.74
C SER A 322 -1.48 -17.23 8.55
N GLN A 323 -1.66 -16.19 7.74
CA GLN A 323 -0.67 -15.13 7.55
C GLN A 323 -0.60 -14.16 8.74
N TRP A 324 -1.45 -14.32 9.77
CA TRP A 324 -1.24 -13.62 11.03
C TRP A 324 0.16 -13.86 11.61
N LYS A 325 0.77 -15.04 11.38
CA LYS A 325 2.15 -15.30 11.78
C LYS A 325 3.17 -14.33 11.18
N VAL A 326 2.91 -13.80 10.00
CA VAL A 326 3.73 -12.76 9.35
C VAL A 326 3.48 -11.40 10.01
N LEU A 327 2.24 -11.08 10.30
CA LEU A 327 1.81 -9.81 10.90
C LEU A 327 2.18 -9.70 12.38
N ASN A 328 2.28 -10.81 13.11
CA ASN A 328 2.68 -10.83 14.53
C ASN A 328 4.06 -10.20 14.76
N HIS A 329 4.96 -10.24 13.78
CA HIS A 329 6.23 -9.52 13.85
C HIS A 329 6.02 -8.00 13.98
N THR A 330 5.08 -7.44 13.22
CA THR A 330 4.74 -6.00 13.29
C THR A 330 3.94 -5.69 14.56
N VAL A 331 3.07 -6.60 15.01
CA VAL A 331 2.39 -6.47 16.32
C VAL A 331 3.41 -6.40 17.45
N ALA A 332 4.42 -7.27 17.44
CA ALA A 332 5.49 -7.27 18.44
C ALA A 332 6.29 -5.96 18.43
N VAL A 333 6.59 -5.40 17.25
CA VAL A 333 7.23 -4.09 17.11
C VAL A 333 6.37 -2.99 17.73
N ASN A 334 5.07 -2.97 17.41
CA ASN A 334 4.15 -1.99 17.99
C ASN A 334 4.08 -2.08 19.52
N LYS A 335 4.15 -3.29 20.07
CA LYS A 335 4.21 -3.52 21.52
C LYS A 335 5.49 -2.92 22.13
N VAL A 336 6.65 -3.08 21.48
CA VAL A 336 7.90 -2.42 21.91
C VAL A 336 7.76 -0.90 21.87
N LEU A 337 7.03 -0.35 20.89
CA LEU A 337 6.77 1.07 20.76
C LEU A 337 5.66 1.60 21.68
N GLY A 338 5.05 0.74 22.52
CA GLY A 338 3.98 1.11 23.43
C GLY A 338 2.66 1.49 22.75
N VAL A 339 2.42 0.99 21.54
CA VAL A 339 1.18 1.22 20.82
C VAL A 339 0.47 -0.09 20.49
N GLU A 340 -0.86 -0.06 20.49
CA GLU A 340 -1.71 -1.22 20.22
C GLU A 340 -2.67 -0.92 19.07
N ASN A 341 -3.30 -1.98 18.55
CA ASN A 341 -4.34 -1.86 17.52
C ASN A 341 -3.87 -1.09 16.28
N ARG A 342 -2.67 -1.46 15.79
CA ARG A 342 -2.08 -0.85 14.59
C ARG A 342 -2.00 -1.82 13.42
N VAL A 343 -2.21 -3.11 13.64
CA VAL A 343 -2.16 -4.14 12.60
C VAL A 343 -3.48 -4.88 12.60
N GLY A 344 -4.13 -4.93 11.46
CA GLY A 344 -5.41 -5.62 11.29
C GLY A 344 -5.44 -6.46 10.03
N MET A 345 -6.31 -7.47 10.02
CA MET A 345 -6.53 -8.33 8.87
C MET A 345 -8.01 -8.72 8.76
N HIS A 346 -8.57 -8.51 7.58
CA HIS A 346 -9.84 -9.08 7.13
C HIS A 346 -9.56 -10.14 6.08
N ASN A 347 -10.35 -11.20 6.03
CA ASN A 347 -10.18 -12.27 5.05
C ASN A 347 -11.46 -12.55 4.28
N ARG A 348 -11.30 -12.90 3.02
CA ARG A 348 -12.32 -13.42 2.10
C ARG A 348 -11.78 -14.67 1.38
N PRO A 349 -12.65 -15.55 0.86
CA PRO A 349 -12.21 -16.80 0.25
C PRO A 349 -11.38 -16.61 -1.03
N GLU A 350 -11.73 -15.62 -1.85
CA GLU A 350 -11.17 -15.42 -3.19
C GLU A 350 -10.25 -14.22 -3.29
N HIS A 351 -9.45 -14.18 -4.35
CA HIS A 351 -8.61 -13.02 -4.70
C HIS A 351 -9.46 -11.77 -4.98
N LYS A 352 -10.59 -11.97 -5.62
CA LYS A 352 -11.53 -10.90 -5.99
C LYS A 352 -12.03 -10.15 -4.74
N ILE A 353 -12.07 -8.81 -4.82
CA ILE A 353 -12.59 -7.98 -3.76
C ILE A 353 -14.11 -8.11 -3.69
N THR A 354 -14.65 -8.33 -2.49
CA THR A 354 -16.09 -8.30 -2.22
C THR A 354 -16.53 -6.91 -1.75
N PRO A 355 -17.82 -6.55 -1.86
CA PRO A 355 -18.33 -5.30 -1.29
C PRO A 355 -17.97 -5.16 0.20
N GLU A 356 -18.12 -6.22 0.98
CA GLU A 356 -17.75 -6.23 2.40
C GLU A 356 -16.25 -5.91 2.59
N ALA A 357 -15.35 -6.55 1.82
CA ALA A 357 -13.92 -6.28 1.92
C ALA A 357 -13.59 -4.83 1.56
N SER A 358 -14.26 -4.26 0.55
CA SER A 358 -14.14 -2.84 0.18
C SER A 358 -14.60 -1.93 1.31
N ASP A 359 -15.73 -2.25 1.96
CA ASP A 359 -16.24 -1.51 3.12
C ASP A 359 -15.28 -1.56 4.30
N ARG A 360 -14.64 -2.71 4.60
CA ARG A 360 -13.64 -2.82 5.68
C ARG A 360 -12.40 -1.96 5.42
N VAL A 361 -11.95 -1.89 4.17
CA VAL A 361 -10.85 -1.00 3.76
C VAL A 361 -11.25 0.47 3.98
N ALA A 362 -12.45 0.83 3.61
CA ALA A 362 -12.95 2.19 3.79
C ALA A 362 -13.16 2.53 5.28
N ASP A 363 -13.76 1.65 6.08
CA ASP A 363 -13.93 1.81 7.53
C ASP A 363 -12.56 2.03 8.22
N PHE A 364 -11.52 1.28 7.80
CA PHE A 364 -10.16 1.45 8.28
C PHE A 364 -9.62 2.87 8.03
N PHE A 365 -9.73 3.38 6.80
CA PHE A 365 -9.26 4.75 6.51
C PHE A 365 -10.12 5.81 7.19
N GLU A 366 -11.45 5.63 7.25
CA GLU A 366 -12.32 6.57 7.98
C GLU A 366 -11.91 6.64 9.45
N TYR A 367 -11.70 5.52 10.12
CA TYR A 367 -11.29 5.52 11.52
C TYR A 367 -9.95 6.21 11.75
N PHE A 368 -8.91 5.81 11.01
CA PHE A 368 -7.55 6.29 11.28
C PHE A 368 -7.21 7.66 10.67
N LEU A 369 -7.90 8.08 9.60
CA LEU A 369 -7.58 9.32 8.89
C LEU A 369 -8.65 10.39 9.02
N LYS A 370 -9.84 10.07 9.51
CA LYS A 370 -10.94 11.02 9.56
C LYS A 370 -11.45 11.24 10.98
N GLU A 371 -11.69 10.18 11.74
CA GLU A 371 -12.31 10.26 13.06
C GLU A 371 -11.26 10.38 14.17
N LYS A 372 -10.19 9.59 14.10
CA LYS A 372 -9.13 9.64 15.11
C LYS A 372 -8.22 10.84 14.87
N LYS A 373 -8.32 11.82 15.74
CA LYS A 373 -7.50 13.04 15.72
C LYS A 373 -6.23 12.92 16.54
#